data_d499a860cfce15907bd6b59039b81dca
#
_entry.id   d499a860cfce15907bd6b59039b81dca
#
_cell.length_a   1.000
_cell.length_b   1.000
_cell.length_c   1.000
_cell.angle_alpha   90.00
_cell.angle_beta   90.00
_cell.angle_gamma   90.00
#
_symmetry.space_group_name_H-M   'P 1'
#
loop_
_entity.id
_entity.type
_entity.pdbx_description
1 polymer ?
#
loop_
_entity_poly.entity_id
_entity_poly.type
_entity_poly.pdbx_seq_one_letter_code
_entity_poly.pdbx_strand_id
1 'polypeptide(L)'
;MDEILPETAEAFGKLRSSIFEGGELDRKTKELIAVASSVLMRCQYCVDVHSQRAVANGASKKEVAEAIAVAMFIAGGSQLNWANNYGENVYDIIFKEKKPLESGKEKSDEEKGCCCGK
;
A
#
# COMPACT_ATOMS: atom_id res chain seq x y z
N MET A 1 -26.91 0.74 4.92
CA MET A 1 -26.71 -0.24 3.84
C MET A 1 -27.49 -1.52 4.13
N ASP A 2 -27.40 -2.08 5.31
CA ASP A 2 -27.96 -3.38 5.70
C ASP A 2 -29.49 -3.43 5.59
N GLU A 3 -30.17 -2.33 5.87
CA GLU A 3 -31.64 -2.21 5.74
C GLU A 3 -32.11 -1.99 4.28
N ILE A 4 -31.23 -1.45 3.41
CA ILE A 4 -31.58 -1.10 2.02
C ILE A 4 -31.19 -2.21 1.05
N LEU A 5 -30.02 -2.83 1.28
CA LEU A 5 -29.46 -3.90 0.47
C LEU A 5 -28.99 -5.06 1.35
N PRO A 6 -29.90 -5.80 1.99
CA PRO A 6 -29.55 -6.83 2.97
C PRO A 6 -28.74 -7.98 2.36
N GLU A 7 -29.06 -8.41 1.15
CA GLU A 7 -28.31 -9.47 0.46
C GLU A 7 -26.87 -9.06 0.14
N THR A 8 -26.67 -7.80 -0.23
CA THR A 8 -25.32 -7.25 -0.49
C THR A 8 -24.51 -7.15 0.80
N ALA A 9 -25.13 -6.73 1.89
CA ALA A 9 -24.48 -6.65 3.20
C ALA A 9 -24.08 -8.06 3.70
N GLU A 10 -24.97 -9.05 3.54
CA GLU A 10 -24.68 -10.44 3.89
C GLU A 10 -23.54 -11.01 3.03
N ALA A 11 -23.57 -10.78 1.73
CA ALA A 11 -22.52 -11.23 0.81
C ALA A 11 -21.15 -10.62 1.17
N PHE A 12 -21.12 -9.34 1.54
CA PHE A 12 -19.91 -8.67 2.02
C PHE A 12 -19.40 -9.26 3.34
N GLY A 13 -20.30 -9.59 4.26
CA GLY A 13 -19.97 -10.28 5.51
C GLY A 13 -19.35 -11.67 5.25
N LYS A 14 -19.92 -12.45 4.35
CA LYS A 14 -19.39 -13.76 3.93
C LYS A 14 -18.01 -13.62 3.29
N LEU A 15 -17.81 -12.63 2.40
CA LEU A 15 -16.51 -12.33 1.81
C LEU A 15 -15.47 -12.02 2.90
N ARG A 16 -15.81 -11.17 3.86
CA ARG A 16 -14.92 -10.86 4.98
C ARG A 16 -14.53 -12.11 5.77
N SER A 17 -15.50 -12.95 6.12
CA SER A 17 -15.25 -14.20 6.85
C SER A 17 -14.33 -15.12 6.05
N SER A 18 -14.56 -15.30 4.75
CA SER A 18 -13.73 -16.15 3.90
C SER A 18 -12.27 -15.69 3.80
N ILE A 19 -12.02 -14.37 3.95
CA ILE A 19 -10.67 -13.80 3.92
C ILE A 19 -9.98 -13.95 5.28
N PHE A 20 -10.68 -13.63 6.36
CA PHE A 20 -10.06 -13.52 7.68
C PHE A 20 -10.10 -14.81 8.49
N GLU A 21 -11.01 -15.73 8.21
CA GLU A 21 -11.15 -17.00 8.93
C GLU A 21 -10.45 -18.11 8.18
N GLY A 22 -9.57 -18.84 8.88
CA GLY A 22 -8.81 -19.95 8.31
C GLY A 22 -7.72 -19.53 7.31
N GLY A 23 -7.11 -20.50 6.67
CA GLY A 23 -6.03 -20.32 5.70
C GLY A 23 -4.63 -20.44 6.31
N GLU A 24 -3.60 -20.23 5.47
CA GLU A 24 -2.19 -20.37 5.84
C GLU A 24 -1.68 -19.25 6.75
N LEU A 25 -2.22 -18.04 6.58
CA LEU A 25 -1.88 -16.92 7.46
C LEU A 25 -2.82 -16.91 8.67
N ASP A 26 -2.27 -16.76 9.85
CA ASP A 26 -3.06 -16.63 11.06
C ASP A 26 -3.84 -15.30 11.12
N ARG A 27 -4.82 -15.25 11.98
CA ARG A 27 -5.69 -14.08 12.12
C ARG A 27 -4.93 -12.82 12.48
N LYS A 28 -3.96 -12.90 13.40
CA LYS A 28 -3.13 -11.78 13.81
C LYS A 28 -2.40 -11.18 12.62
N THR A 29 -1.76 -12.00 11.80
CA THR A 29 -1.03 -11.58 10.60
C THR A 29 -1.96 -10.90 9.61
N LYS A 30 -3.14 -11.48 9.36
CA LYS A 30 -4.14 -10.87 8.46
C LYS A 30 -4.63 -9.50 8.95
N GLU A 31 -4.85 -9.36 10.25
CA GLU A 31 -5.25 -8.06 10.83
C GLU A 31 -4.10 -7.03 10.75
N LEU A 32 -2.83 -7.42 10.94
CA LEU A 32 -1.67 -6.52 10.75
C LEU A 32 -1.51 -6.10 9.28
N ILE A 33 -1.73 -6.99 8.33
CA ILE A 33 -1.78 -6.65 6.89
C ILE A 33 -2.91 -5.65 6.63
N ALA A 34 -4.08 -5.85 7.24
CA ALA A 34 -5.20 -4.94 7.11
C ALA A 34 -4.89 -3.56 7.69
N VAL A 35 -4.17 -3.48 8.83
CA VAL A 35 -3.68 -2.21 9.39
C VAL A 35 -2.79 -1.48 8.38
N ALA A 36 -1.77 -2.15 7.84
CA ALA A 36 -0.86 -1.57 6.86
C ALA A 36 -1.61 -1.08 5.60
N SER A 37 -2.51 -1.91 5.07
CA SER A 37 -3.35 -1.56 3.92
C SER A 37 -4.26 -0.36 4.21
N SER A 38 -4.82 -0.30 5.41
CA SER A 38 -5.69 0.80 5.85
C SER A 38 -4.96 2.14 5.93
N VAL A 39 -3.69 2.12 6.35
CA VAL A 39 -2.82 3.31 6.35
C VAL A 39 -2.60 3.82 4.93
N LEU A 40 -2.29 2.94 3.99
CA LEU A 40 -2.11 3.29 2.57
C LEU A 40 -3.40 3.86 1.96
N MET A 41 -4.55 3.30 2.33
CA MET A 41 -5.86 3.77 1.90
C MET A 41 -6.35 5.02 2.65
N ARG A 42 -5.61 5.48 3.68
CA ARG A 42 -5.98 6.61 4.55
C ARG A 42 -7.36 6.45 5.20
N CYS A 43 -7.72 5.22 5.53
CA CYS A 43 -8.97 4.88 6.18
C CYS A 43 -8.77 4.83 7.70
N GLN A 44 -8.96 5.94 8.40
CA GLN A 44 -8.77 5.99 9.86
C GLN A 44 -9.64 4.96 10.58
N TYR A 45 -10.92 4.87 10.25
CA TYR A 45 -11.81 3.87 10.82
C TYR A 45 -11.27 2.43 10.65
N CYS A 46 -10.73 2.12 9.47
CA CYS A 46 -10.16 0.80 9.20
C CYS A 46 -8.91 0.56 10.05
N VAL A 47 -8.04 1.56 10.20
CA VAL A 47 -6.85 1.47 11.07
C VAL A 47 -7.27 1.15 12.50
N ASP A 48 -8.23 1.89 13.05
CA ASP A 48 -8.71 1.70 14.42
C ASP A 48 -9.29 0.30 14.62
N VAL A 49 -10.19 -0.13 13.76
CA VAL A 49 -10.87 -1.43 13.86
C VAL A 49 -9.88 -2.60 13.71
N HIS A 50 -9.00 -2.55 12.71
CA HIS A 50 -8.06 -3.64 12.44
C HIS A 50 -6.92 -3.67 13.48
N SER A 51 -6.49 -2.53 14.02
CA SER A 51 -5.54 -2.49 15.13
C SER A 51 -6.12 -3.12 16.40
N GLN A 52 -7.36 -2.82 16.76
CA GLN A 52 -8.04 -3.46 17.90
C GLN A 52 -8.17 -4.97 17.69
N ARG A 53 -8.52 -5.41 16.48
CA ARG A 53 -8.63 -6.83 16.16
C ARG A 53 -7.28 -7.52 16.17
N ALA A 54 -6.22 -6.88 15.68
CA ALA A 54 -4.86 -7.41 15.75
C ALA A 54 -4.45 -7.65 17.21
N VAL A 55 -4.67 -6.68 18.09
CA VAL A 55 -4.40 -6.78 19.53
C VAL A 55 -5.25 -7.89 20.17
N ALA A 56 -6.53 -7.98 19.85
CA ALA A 56 -7.41 -9.04 20.32
C ALA A 56 -6.95 -10.46 19.88
N ASN A 57 -6.21 -10.55 18.78
CA ASN A 57 -5.59 -11.78 18.29
C ASN A 57 -4.11 -11.92 18.71
N GLY A 58 -3.66 -11.16 19.69
CA GLY A 58 -2.34 -11.32 20.32
C GLY A 58 -1.24 -10.43 19.76
N ALA A 59 -1.55 -9.44 18.93
CA ALA A 59 -0.56 -8.48 18.49
C ALA A 59 -0.16 -7.52 19.62
N SER A 60 1.13 -7.26 19.74
CA SER A 60 1.66 -6.21 20.60
C SER A 60 1.51 -4.84 19.96
N LYS A 61 1.59 -3.78 20.77
CA LYS A 61 1.65 -2.40 20.26
C LYS A 61 2.82 -2.20 19.29
N LYS A 62 3.93 -2.90 19.53
CA LYS A 62 5.12 -2.82 18.68
C LYS A 62 4.86 -3.44 17.31
N GLU A 63 4.22 -4.61 17.24
CA GLU A 63 3.84 -5.26 15.98
C GLU A 63 2.88 -4.36 15.15
N VAL A 64 1.91 -3.73 15.79
CA VAL A 64 1.02 -2.77 15.10
C VAL A 64 1.81 -1.56 14.58
N ALA A 65 2.72 -1.01 15.38
CA ALA A 65 3.56 0.11 14.95
C ALA A 65 4.50 -0.28 13.79
N GLU A 66 5.05 -1.48 13.80
CA GLU A 66 5.89 -2.00 12.71
C GLU A 66 5.07 -2.18 11.42
N ALA A 67 3.84 -2.67 11.48
CA ALA A 67 2.95 -2.76 10.32
C ALA A 67 2.67 -1.37 9.71
N ILE A 68 2.45 -0.36 10.55
CA ILE A 68 2.28 1.03 10.11
C ILE A 68 3.58 1.57 9.48
N ALA A 69 4.74 1.26 10.07
CA ALA A 69 6.04 1.68 9.54
C ALA A 69 6.33 1.07 8.16
N VAL A 70 5.96 -0.19 7.94
CA VAL A 70 6.05 -0.83 6.61
C VAL A 70 5.18 -0.10 5.58
N ALA A 71 3.94 0.22 5.93
CA ALA A 71 3.05 0.97 5.05
C ALA A 71 3.61 2.36 4.70
N MET A 72 4.16 3.07 5.70
CA MET A 72 4.80 4.37 5.51
C MET A 72 6.01 4.27 4.55
N PHE A 73 6.84 3.26 4.71
CA PHE A 73 7.99 3.03 3.83
C PHE A 73 7.55 2.74 2.39
N ILE A 74 6.55 1.88 2.20
CA ILE A 74 6.01 1.54 0.87
C ILE A 74 5.41 2.77 0.21
N ALA A 75 4.68 3.60 0.94
CA ALA A 75 4.13 4.86 0.42
C ALA A 75 5.26 5.80 -0.04
N GLY A 76 6.29 5.99 0.77
CA GLY A 76 7.46 6.81 0.43
C GLY A 76 8.23 6.27 -0.77
N GLY A 77 8.49 4.97 -0.80
CA GLY A 77 9.14 4.29 -1.93
C GLY A 77 8.36 4.42 -3.23
N SER A 78 7.04 4.28 -3.17
CA SER A 78 6.17 4.49 -4.32
C SER A 78 6.27 5.92 -4.87
N GLN A 79 6.24 6.93 -4.00
CA GLN A 79 6.39 8.34 -4.41
C GLN A 79 7.78 8.62 -4.98
N LEU A 80 8.81 8.09 -4.32
CA LEU A 80 10.19 8.25 -4.81
C LEU A 80 10.38 7.61 -6.18
N ASN A 81 9.87 6.39 -6.37
CA ASN A 81 9.93 5.70 -7.65
C ASN A 81 9.17 6.48 -8.75
N TRP A 82 7.97 6.97 -8.41
CA TRP A 82 7.20 7.81 -9.33
C TRP A 82 7.96 9.09 -9.70
N ALA A 83 8.51 9.80 -8.72
CA ALA A 83 9.29 11.01 -8.94
C ALA A 83 10.52 10.76 -9.83
N ASN A 84 11.21 9.64 -9.62
CA ASN A 84 12.40 9.29 -10.40
C ASN A 84 12.08 8.87 -11.85
N ASN A 85 10.93 8.24 -12.08
CA ASN A 85 10.57 7.73 -13.41
C ASN A 85 9.70 8.70 -14.23
N TYR A 86 8.90 9.52 -13.55
CA TYR A 86 7.94 10.42 -14.19
C TYR A 86 8.18 11.90 -13.87
N GLY A 87 9.01 12.19 -12.86
CA GLY A 87 9.36 13.53 -12.44
C GLY A 87 10.58 14.12 -13.17
N GLU A 88 11.29 13.33 -13.99
CA GLU A 88 12.43 13.80 -14.80
C GLU A 88 12.06 15.06 -15.60
N ASN A 89 10.88 15.08 -16.20
CA ASN A 89 10.38 16.20 -16.95
C ASN A 89 10.15 17.48 -16.10
N VAL A 90 9.86 17.32 -14.81
CA VAL A 90 9.63 18.46 -13.91
C VAL A 90 10.94 19.17 -13.60
N TYR A 91 11.98 18.41 -13.27
CA TYR A 91 13.32 18.98 -13.05
C TYR A 91 13.87 19.57 -14.34
N ASP A 92 13.68 18.90 -15.44
CA ASP A 92 14.09 19.34 -16.76
C ASP A 92 13.37 20.61 -17.22
N ILE A 93 12.09 20.76 -16.94
CA ILE A 93 11.32 21.97 -17.26
C ILE A 93 11.79 23.16 -16.42
N ILE A 94 12.10 22.94 -15.14
CA ILE A 94 12.44 24.01 -14.19
C ILE A 94 13.93 24.39 -14.29
N PHE A 95 14.82 23.41 -14.55
CA PHE A 95 16.27 23.60 -14.43
C PHE A 95 17.02 23.47 -15.76
N LYS A 96 16.38 23.19 -16.91
CA LYS A 96 17.08 23.20 -18.21
C LYS A 96 17.47 24.60 -18.60
N GLU A 97 18.75 24.88 -18.49
CA GLU A 97 19.42 25.70 -19.48
C GLU A 97 19.28 25.01 -20.82
N LYS A 98 18.84 25.75 -21.84
CA LYS A 98 18.61 25.27 -23.21
C LYS A 98 19.83 24.51 -23.74
N LYS A 99 19.83 23.18 -23.67
CA LYS A 99 20.74 22.36 -24.46
C LYS A 99 20.10 22.10 -25.83
N PRO A 100 20.86 22.16 -26.93
CA PRO A 100 20.37 21.86 -28.27
C PRO A 100 19.87 20.41 -28.35
N LEU A 101 18.77 20.18 -29.10
CA LEU A 101 18.27 18.86 -29.42
C LEU A 101 19.37 18.04 -30.08
N GLU A 102 19.91 17.04 -29.40
CA GLU A 102 20.63 15.94 -30.02
C GLU A 102 19.72 14.75 -30.16
N SER A 103 19.65 14.24 -31.42
CA SER A 103 18.81 13.17 -31.88
C SER A 103 19.08 11.83 -31.19
N GLY A 104 17.97 11.16 -30.83
CA GLY A 104 17.74 9.75 -30.74
C GLY A 104 18.88 8.81 -30.35
N LYS A 105 18.75 8.23 -29.12
CA LYS A 105 19.08 6.85 -28.82
C LYS A 105 18.00 6.26 -27.96
N GLU A 106 17.26 5.32 -28.54
CA GLU A 106 16.36 4.43 -27.83
C GLU A 106 17.15 3.68 -26.74
N LYS A 107 16.77 3.86 -25.50
CA LYS A 107 17.24 2.99 -24.41
C LYS A 107 16.37 1.74 -24.43
N SER A 108 17.01 0.60 -24.62
CA SER A 108 16.44 -0.73 -24.50
C SER A 108 15.79 -0.94 -23.12
N ASP A 109 14.62 -1.60 -23.12
CA ASP A 109 13.76 -1.92 -21.97
C ASP A 109 14.34 -3.01 -21.04
N GLU A 110 15.56 -2.88 -20.59
CA GLU A 110 16.15 -3.79 -19.60
C GLU A 110 16.70 -2.98 -18.43
N GLU A 111 15.84 -2.73 -17.47
CA GLU A 111 16.10 -2.56 -16.04
C GLU A 111 14.90 -1.88 -15.36
N LYS A 112 13.75 -2.54 -15.41
CA LYS A 112 12.70 -2.27 -14.43
C LYS A 112 13.02 -3.07 -13.18
N GLY A 113 13.98 -2.58 -12.41
CA GLY A 113 14.26 -3.09 -11.06
C GLY A 113 13.04 -2.89 -10.18
N CYS A 114 12.56 -3.99 -9.62
CA CYS A 114 11.53 -4.01 -8.57
C CYS A 114 11.95 -3.11 -7.41
N CYS A 115 11.03 -2.38 -6.77
CA CYS A 115 11.25 -1.58 -5.55
C CYS A 115 11.72 -2.39 -4.32
N CYS A 116 12.03 -3.67 -4.46
CA CYS A 116 12.63 -4.55 -3.48
C CYS A 116 14.14 -4.60 -3.70
N GLY A 117 14.83 -3.48 -3.49
CA GLY A 117 16.28 -3.44 -3.31
C GLY A 117 16.62 -4.04 -1.96
N LYS A 118 17.62 -4.89 -1.92
CA LYS A 118 18.21 -5.56 -0.75
C LYS A 118 18.52 -4.59 0.39
#